data_e1faafdcf2b94282a178bd626a60b5a6
#
_entry.id   e1faafdcf2b94282a178bd626a60b5a6
#
_cell.length_a   1.000
_cell.length_b   1.000
_cell.length_c   1.000
_cell.angle_alpha   90.00
_cell.angle_beta   90.00
_cell.angle_gamma   90.00
#
_symmetry.space_group_name_H-M   'P 1'
#
loop_
_entity.id
_entity.type
_entity.pdbx_description
1 polymer ?
#
loop_
_entity_poly.entity_id
_entity_poly.type
_entity_poly.pdbx_seq_one_letter_code
_entity_poly.pdbx_strand_id
1 'polypeptide(L)'
;FKTLFKPYAYTGLATTIAHFVIHYKTFGNWNNAVYETYKVLGGFVLGLPHTATYFGQEFFSCGPMWYLLALMIGWILLDIILNIFPESYIKWAVLGTMLLGWGISLVWEAPFCIAQGMVTVPYLYIGFLAKKKRLFEKKFRPLAILGLLAAALGVALGVLLTGKTDCVSLGEWTMGPVSILLDGIVGLGFIVLFMKVQRLLDNPVTHLIEAVGRRSLYIFCIHTVELTAVPWYLMVQKYAAAPTKGLWLQYAVSLGSIFLLCEILLRRRDVMLKFFPARRRHFAEHRRYVAKH
;
A
#
# COMPACT_ATOMS: atom_id res chain seq x y z
N PHE A 1 -0.32 14.19 -5.97
CA PHE A 1 -0.35 14.54 -4.53
C PHE A 1 -1.75 14.39 -3.93
N LYS A 2 -2.74 15.18 -4.37
CA LYS A 2 -4.10 15.20 -3.78
C LYS A 2 -4.81 13.83 -3.79
N THR A 3 -4.51 12.98 -4.76
CA THR A 3 -5.13 11.66 -4.95
C THR A 3 -4.70 10.62 -3.92
N LEU A 4 -3.48 10.72 -3.40
CA LEU A 4 -2.93 9.82 -2.39
C LEU A 4 -3.04 10.40 -0.98
N PHE A 5 -2.78 11.71 -0.83
CA PHE A 5 -2.81 12.36 0.48
C PHE A 5 -4.21 12.45 1.09
N LYS A 6 -5.26 12.77 0.28
CA LYS A 6 -6.63 12.84 0.81
C LYS A 6 -7.12 11.51 1.40
N PRO A 7 -7.02 10.36 0.69
CA PRO A 7 -7.35 9.07 1.30
C PRO A 7 -6.56 8.80 2.58
N TYR A 8 -5.26 9.09 2.60
CA TYR A 8 -4.42 8.95 3.78
C TYR A 8 -4.96 9.75 4.97
N ALA A 9 -5.17 11.06 4.80
CA ALA A 9 -5.62 11.95 5.86
C ALA A 9 -7.03 11.59 6.38
N TYR A 10 -7.98 11.31 5.47
CA TYR A 10 -9.33 10.93 5.86
C TYR A 10 -9.38 9.58 6.57
N THR A 11 -8.58 8.62 6.11
CA THR A 11 -8.49 7.32 6.77
C THR A 11 -7.84 7.45 8.15
N GLY A 12 -6.77 8.22 8.29
CA GLY A 12 -6.14 8.48 9.57
C GLY A 12 -7.11 9.10 10.57
N LEU A 13 -7.89 10.13 10.16
CA LEU A 13 -8.91 10.73 11.00
C LEU A 13 -10.02 9.72 11.38
N ALA A 14 -10.54 8.98 10.40
CA ALA A 14 -11.58 7.97 10.63
C ALA A 14 -11.08 6.86 11.57
N THR A 15 -9.84 6.40 11.39
CA THR A 15 -9.21 5.39 12.26
C THR A 15 -9.07 5.89 13.69
N THR A 16 -8.59 7.13 13.87
CA THR A 16 -8.44 7.73 15.19
C THR A 16 -9.78 7.83 15.93
N ILE A 17 -10.82 8.31 15.26
CA ILE A 17 -12.17 8.42 15.84
C ILE A 17 -12.73 7.02 16.16
N ALA A 18 -12.64 6.08 15.23
CA ALA A 18 -13.13 4.71 15.41
C ALA A 18 -12.40 4.02 16.57
N HIS A 19 -11.07 4.13 16.63
CA HIS A 19 -10.24 3.57 17.69
C HIS A 19 -10.67 4.10 19.05
N PHE A 20 -10.84 5.41 19.20
CA PHE A 20 -11.29 6.01 20.46
C PHE A 20 -12.64 5.44 20.90
N VAL A 21 -13.64 5.45 20.00
CA VAL A 21 -15.00 5.00 20.33
C VAL A 21 -15.03 3.52 20.68
N ILE A 22 -14.36 2.68 19.88
CA ILE A 22 -14.35 1.23 20.10
C ILE A 22 -13.58 0.89 21.36
N HIS A 23 -12.40 1.49 21.56
CA HIS A 23 -11.57 1.24 22.74
C HIS A 23 -12.30 1.65 24.05
N TYR A 24 -12.91 2.84 24.05
CA TYR A 24 -13.69 3.30 25.20
C TYR A 24 -14.88 2.39 25.50
N LYS A 25 -15.63 1.96 24.48
CA LYS A 25 -16.76 1.04 24.67
C LYS A 25 -16.33 -0.35 25.12
N THR A 26 -15.15 -0.79 24.70
CA THR A 26 -14.65 -2.14 25.03
C THR A 26 -14.08 -2.21 26.46
N PHE A 27 -13.34 -1.19 26.87
CA PHE A 27 -12.59 -1.22 28.13
C PHE A 27 -13.14 -0.28 29.22
N GLY A 28 -14.08 0.60 28.91
CA GLY A 28 -14.76 1.47 29.86
C GLY A 28 -13.91 2.57 30.51
N ASN A 29 -12.63 2.72 30.13
CA ASN A 29 -11.69 3.66 30.72
C ASN A 29 -11.38 4.80 29.75
N TRP A 30 -11.86 6.02 30.09
CA TRP A 30 -11.67 7.22 29.28
C TRP A 30 -10.19 7.60 29.10
N ASN A 31 -9.43 7.66 30.20
CA ASN A 31 -8.04 8.09 30.16
C ASN A 31 -7.18 7.13 29.33
N ASN A 32 -7.42 5.83 29.47
CA ASN A 32 -6.74 4.81 28.67
C ASN A 32 -7.13 4.92 27.19
N ALA A 33 -8.41 5.14 26.89
CA ALA A 33 -8.87 5.30 25.51
C ALA A 33 -8.24 6.55 24.85
N VAL A 34 -8.13 7.66 25.56
CA VAL A 34 -7.45 8.87 25.08
C VAL A 34 -5.97 8.58 24.82
N TYR A 35 -5.29 7.94 25.77
CA TYR A 35 -3.86 7.65 25.68
C TYR A 35 -3.51 6.70 24.51
N GLU A 36 -4.23 5.59 24.38
CA GLU A 36 -4.01 4.65 23.28
C GLU A 36 -4.37 5.26 21.92
N THR A 37 -5.42 6.08 21.88
CA THR A 37 -5.79 6.79 20.65
C THR A 37 -4.78 7.86 20.27
N TYR A 38 -4.16 8.52 21.25
CA TYR A 38 -3.06 9.45 20.99
C TYR A 38 -1.88 8.75 20.30
N LYS A 39 -1.54 7.52 20.68
CA LYS A 39 -0.48 6.73 20.02
C LYS A 39 -0.85 6.40 18.56
N VAL A 40 -2.11 6.06 18.30
CA VAL A 40 -2.62 5.82 16.94
C VAL A 40 -2.54 7.11 16.09
N LEU A 41 -3.04 8.23 16.64
CA LEU A 41 -2.99 9.52 15.95
C LEU A 41 -1.54 9.93 15.64
N GLY A 42 -0.64 9.78 16.60
CA GLY A 42 0.79 10.07 16.42
C GLY A 42 1.40 9.23 15.31
N GLY A 43 1.06 7.95 15.21
CA GLY A 43 1.49 7.06 14.13
C GLY A 43 1.06 7.55 12.75
N PHE A 44 -0.18 8.05 12.62
CA PHE A 44 -0.65 8.66 11.37
C PHE A 44 0.00 10.02 11.10
N VAL A 45 0.19 10.86 12.11
CA VAL A 45 0.84 12.17 11.96
C VAL A 45 2.30 12.02 11.56
N LEU A 46 3.01 11.10 12.20
CA LEU A 46 4.42 10.80 11.90
C LEU A 46 4.59 9.88 10.68
N GLY A 47 3.50 9.30 10.17
CA GLY A 47 3.53 8.39 9.02
C GLY A 47 4.39 7.16 9.27
N LEU A 48 4.17 6.47 10.41
CA LEU A 48 5.01 5.36 10.84
C LEU A 48 4.59 4.04 10.15
N PRO A 49 5.50 3.36 9.46
CA PRO A 49 5.20 2.07 8.83
C PRO A 49 5.07 0.93 9.85
N HIS A 50 5.70 1.05 11.00
CA HIS A 50 5.63 0.14 12.15
C HIS A 50 5.62 0.93 13.46
N THR A 51 5.35 0.28 14.59
CA THR A 51 5.39 0.90 15.91
C THR A 51 6.80 1.35 16.23
N ALA A 52 6.96 2.62 16.63
CA ALA A 52 8.26 3.22 16.91
C ALA A 52 8.20 4.21 18.09
N THR A 53 9.35 4.46 18.69
CA THR A 53 9.48 5.39 19.82
C THR A 53 10.08 6.71 19.36
N TYR A 54 9.34 7.80 19.54
CA TYR A 54 9.79 9.17 19.30
C TYR A 54 9.59 10.02 20.55
N PHE A 55 10.59 10.82 20.90
CA PHE A 55 10.54 11.71 22.08
C PHE A 55 10.19 10.98 23.39
N GLY A 56 10.66 9.73 23.52
CA GLY A 56 10.37 8.90 24.70
C GLY A 56 8.95 8.33 24.78
N GLN A 57 8.14 8.53 23.73
CA GLN A 57 6.78 7.99 23.61
C GLN A 57 6.70 6.96 22.49
N GLU A 58 6.03 5.86 22.76
CA GLU A 58 5.71 4.86 21.74
C GLU A 58 4.50 5.31 20.93
N PHE A 59 4.61 5.27 19.60
CA PHE A 59 3.52 5.52 18.67
C PHE A 59 3.25 4.27 17.84
N PHE A 60 1.98 3.98 17.60
CA PHE A 60 1.59 2.83 16.80
C PHE A 60 1.81 3.08 15.31
N SER A 61 1.89 1.98 14.54
CA SER A 61 1.91 2.05 13.08
C SER A 61 0.62 2.72 12.55
N CYS A 62 0.75 3.47 11.45
CA CYS A 62 -0.41 3.92 10.67
C CYS A 62 -1.06 2.79 9.85
N GLY A 63 -0.76 1.53 10.20
CA GLY A 63 -1.24 0.36 9.50
C GLY A 63 -0.82 0.36 8.02
N PRO A 64 -1.56 -0.30 7.13
CA PRO A 64 -1.22 -0.36 5.71
C PRO A 64 -1.11 0.99 5.01
N MET A 65 -1.61 2.09 5.61
CA MET A 65 -1.61 3.43 5.00
C MET A 65 -0.21 4.02 4.79
N TRP A 66 0.83 3.50 5.48
CA TRP A 66 2.22 3.87 5.23
C TRP A 66 2.58 3.77 3.74
N TYR A 67 2.01 2.79 3.04
CA TYR A 67 2.27 2.56 1.62
C TYR A 67 1.86 3.76 0.75
N LEU A 68 0.71 4.40 1.03
CA LEU A 68 0.28 5.58 0.26
C LEU A 68 1.24 6.76 0.46
N LEU A 69 1.76 6.91 1.68
CA LEU A 69 2.70 7.98 2.00
C LEU A 69 4.07 7.71 1.35
N ALA A 70 4.59 6.49 1.45
CA ALA A 70 5.82 6.08 0.78
C ALA A 70 5.71 6.24 -0.76
N LEU A 71 4.59 5.83 -1.35
CA LEU A 71 4.33 5.98 -2.77
C LEU A 71 4.29 7.46 -3.18
N MET A 72 3.69 8.33 -2.36
CA MET A 72 3.64 9.77 -2.60
C MET A 72 5.05 10.38 -2.59
N ILE A 73 5.87 10.05 -1.59
CA ILE A 73 7.25 10.52 -1.48
C ILE A 73 8.08 9.99 -2.65
N GLY A 74 7.96 8.70 -2.97
CA GLY A 74 8.64 8.10 -4.11
C GLY A 74 8.31 8.79 -5.44
N TRP A 75 7.03 9.16 -5.66
CA TRP A 75 6.61 9.92 -6.83
C TRP A 75 7.22 11.32 -6.88
N ILE A 76 7.25 12.05 -5.76
CA ILE A 76 7.87 13.37 -5.67
C ILE A 76 9.36 13.28 -5.99
N LEU A 77 10.06 12.31 -5.40
CA LEU A 77 11.49 12.11 -5.62
C LEU A 77 11.79 11.72 -7.08
N LEU A 78 10.98 10.81 -7.65
CA LEU A 78 11.14 10.43 -9.05
C LEU A 78 10.90 11.62 -9.99
N ASP A 79 9.87 12.43 -9.74
CA ASP A 79 9.57 13.63 -10.53
C ASP A 79 10.74 14.63 -10.47
N ILE A 80 11.30 14.86 -9.29
CA ILE A 80 12.49 15.68 -9.09
C ILE A 80 13.67 15.12 -9.89
N ILE A 81 13.93 13.82 -9.81
CA ILE A 81 15.04 13.19 -10.55
C ILE A 81 14.85 13.34 -12.05
N LEU A 82 13.65 13.10 -12.57
CA LEU A 82 13.37 13.20 -14.01
C LEU A 82 13.47 14.62 -14.56
N ASN A 83 13.24 15.64 -13.72
CA ASN A 83 13.31 17.05 -14.13
C ASN A 83 14.69 17.68 -13.95
N ILE A 84 15.49 17.21 -12.99
CA ILE A 84 16.79 17.82 -12.67
C ILE A 84 17.94 17.15 -13.42
N PHE A 85 17.91 15.81 -13.56
CA PHE A 85 19.04 15.07 -14.11
C PHE A 85 18.91 14.83 -15.61
N PRO A 86 20.01 14.96 -16.40
CA PRO A 86 20.07 14.51 -17.79
C PRO A 86 19.76 13.01 -17.91
N GLU A 87 19.18 12.59 -19.04
CA GLU A 87 18.70 11.21 -19.24
C GLU A 87 19.77 10.13 -18.94
N SER A 88 21.03 10.42 -19.23
CA SER A 88 22.17 9.52 -18.96
C SER A 88 22.41 9.26 -17.47
N TYR A 89 22.06 10.21 -16.60
CA TYR A 89 22.31 10.14 -15.16
C TYR A 89 21.08 9.69 -14.34
N ILE A 90 19.87 9.70 -14.93
CA ILE A 90 18.64 9.35 -14.21
C ILE A 90 18.76 7.99 -13.51
N LYS A 91 19.23 6.95 -14.20
CA LYS A 91 19.40 5.60 -13.64
C LYS A 91 20.31 5.59 -12.41
N TRP A 92 21.36 6.40 -12.41
CA TRP A 92 22.31 6.52 -11.30
C TRP A 92 21.72 7.32 -10.13
N ALA A 93 20.95 8.36 -10.42
CA ALA A 93 20.22 9.12 -9.41
C ALA A 93 19.16 8.25 -8.72
N VAL A 94 18.41 7.44 -9.48
CA VAL A 94 17.44 6.45 -8.95
C VAL A 94 18.16 5.43 -8.07
N LEU A 95 19.28 4.86 -8.51
CA LEU A 95 20.05 3.90 -7.73
C LEU A 95 20.62 4.55 -6.46
N GLY A 96 21.17 5.74 -6.56
CA GLY A 96 21.68 6.51 -5.41
C GLY A 96 20.59 6.80 -4.39
N THR A 97 19.39 7.21 -4.83
CA THR A 97 18.23 7.43 -3.95
C THR A 97 17.82 6.15 -3.24
N MET A 98 17.77 5.02 -3.95
CA MET A 98 17.49 3.70 -3.37
C MET A 98 18.51 3.33 -2.29
N LEU A 99 19.81 3.47 -2.59
CA LEU A 99 20.89 3.13 -1.65
C LEU A 99 20.86 4.02 -0.41
N LEU A 100 20.55 5.32 -0.57
CA LEU A 100 20.36 6.24 0.54
C LEU A 100 19.15 5.83 1.40
N GLY A 101 18.00 5.49 0.79
CA GLY A 101 16.83 5.03 1.51
C GLY A 101 17.09 3.73 2.27
N TRP A 102 17.75 2.78 1.63
CA TRP A 102 18.19 1.55 2.29
C TRP A 102 19.14 1.83 3.45
N GLY A 103 20.18 2.65 3.25
CA GLY A 103 21.13 3.02 4.30
C GLY A 103 20.47 3.74 5.48
N ILE A 104 19.51 4.64 5.23
CA ILE A 104 18.73 5.30 6.27
C ILE A 104 17.94 4.27 7.08
N SER A 105 17.29 3.30 6.44
CA SER A 105 16.49 2.27 7.11
C SER A 105 17.32 1.36 8.04
N LEU A 106 18.64 1.27 7.84
CA LEU A 106 19.53 0.48 8.71
C LEU A 106 19.89 1.18 10.03
N VAL A 107 19.83 2.52 10.06
CA VAL A 107 20.35 3.30 11.19
C VAL A 107 19.29 4.17 11.87
N TRP A 108 18.20 4.46 11.19
CA TRP A 108 17.18 5.36 11.69
C TRP A 108 15.79 5.07 11.12
N GLU A 109 14.83 5.00 12.02
CA GLU A 109 13.41 4.95 11.69
C GLU A 109 12.91 6.34 11.29
N ALA A 110 13.15 6.72 10.02
CA ALA A 110 12.79 8.05 9.54
C ALA A 110 11.26 8.23 9.51
N PRO A 111 10.73 9.35 10.07
CA PRO A 111 9.29 9.63 10.02
C PRO A 111 8.82 9.88 8.58
N PHE A 112 7.49 9.91 8.40
CA PHE A 112 6.82 10.17 7.12
C PHE A 112 7.14 9.15 6.02
N CYS A 113 7.58 7.94 6.37
CA CYS A 113 8.00 6.92 5.40
C CYS A 113 9.04 7.39 4.40
N ILE A 114 9.95 8.29 4.80
CA ILE A 114 10.96 8.86 3.87
C ILE A 114 11.86 7.77 3.33
N ALA A 115 12.39 6.88 4.18
CA ALA A 115 13.25 5.78 3.76
C ALA A 115 12.52 4.82 2.81
N GLN A 116 11.29 4.43 3.15
CA GLN A 116 10.43 3.59 2.32
C GLN A 116 10.09 4.26 0.98
N GLY A 117 9.84 5.57 1.01
CA GLY A 117 9.61 6.37 -0.20
C GLY A 117 10.83 6.37 -1.12
N MET A 118 12.04 6.54 -0.58
CA MET A 118 13.29 6.51 -1.36
C MET A 118 13.52 5.12 -1.98
N VAL A 119 13.27 4.05 -1.23
CA VAL A 119 13.36 2.66 -1.72
C VAL A 119 12.29 2.37 -2.79
N THR A 120 11.16 3.07 -2.77
CA THR A 120 10.09 2.90 -3.77
C THR A 120 10.44 3.54 -5.13
N VAL A 121 11.39 4.48 -5.19
CA VAL A 121 11.78 5.18 -6.43
C VAL A 121 12.14 4.23 -7.58
N PRO A 122 13.00 3.18 -7.41
CA PRO A 122 13.30 2.27 -8.51
C PRO A 122 12.07 1.51 -9.02
N TYR A 123 11.12 1.14 -8.17
CA TYR A 123 9.87 0.47 -8.60
C TYR A 123 9.05 1.38 -9.50
N LEU A 124 8.91 2.65 -9.12
CA LEU A 124 8.24 3.68 -9.93
C LEU A 124 8.98 3.94 -11.24
N TYR A 125 10.30 3.99 -11.21
CA TYR A 125 11.11 4.18 -12.40
C TYR A 125 11.03 3.00 -13.37
N ILE A 126 11.03 1.76 -12.85
CA ILE A 126 10.81 0.54 -13.65
C ILE A 126 9.42 0.60 -14.32
N GLY A 127 8.38 0.99 -13.58
CA GLY A 127 7.03 1.20 -14.12
C GLY A 127 6.99 2.30 -15.19
N PHE A 128 7.67 3.43 -14.98
CA PHE A 128 7.83 4.51 -15.95
C PHE A 128 8.51 4.01 -17.23
N LEU A 129 9.61 3.27 -17.13
CA LEU A 129 10.30 2.68 -18.27
C LEU A 129 9.43 1.65 -19.01
N ALA A 130 8.68 0.83 -18.27
CA ALA A 130 7.75 -0.14 -18.85
C ALA A 130 6.68 0.56 -19.71
N LYS A 131 6.13 1.67 -19.23
CA LYS A 131 5.20 2.51 -20.00
C LYS A 131 5.90 3.17 -21.20
N LYS A 132 7.04 3.83 -21.01
CA LYS A 132 7.82 4.50 -22.08
C LYS A 132 8.18 3.53 -23.20
N LYS A 133 8.55 2.29 -22.87
CA LYS A 133 8.91 1.23 -23.84
C LYS A 133 7.73 0.41 -24.32
N ARG A 134 6.50 0.72 -23.93
CA ARG A 134 5.25 0.00 -24.26
C ARG A 134 5.35 -1.51 -23.97
N LEU A 135 5.95 -1.88 -22.85
CA LEU A 135 6.17 -3.30 -22.51
C LEU A 135 4.85 -4.07 -22.34
N PHE A 136 3.79 -3.40 -21.91
CA PHE A 136 2.46 -4.00 -21.75
C PHE A 136 1.78 -4.40 -23.06
N GLU A 137 2.22 -3.82 -24.19
CA GLU A 137 1.68 -4.11 -25.53
C GLU A 137 2.51 -5.17 -26.28
N LYS A 138 3.78 -5.36 -25.90
CA LYS A 138 4.71 -6.26 -26.59
C LYS A 138 4.41 -7.73 -26.27
N LYS A 139 4.70 -8.61 -27.25
CA LYS A 139 4.73 -10.05 -27.00
C LYS A 139 5.89 -10.40 -26.08
N PHE A 140 5.70 -11.37 -25.21
CA PHE A 140 6.78 -11.90 -24.39
C PHE A 140 7.86 -12.52 -25.27
N ARG A 141 9.09 -12.12 -25.02
CA ARG A 141 10.26 -12.80 -25.58
C ARG A 141 10.67 -13.92 -24.63
N PRO A 142 11.07 -15.11 -25.11
CA PRO A 142 11.51 -16.20 -24.25
C PRO A 142 12.60 -15.78 -23.25
N LEU A 143 13.55 -14.95 -23.70
CA LEU A 143 14.62 -14.42 -22.84
C LEU A 143 14.08 -13.55 -21.71
N ALA A 144 13.00 -12.79 -21.91
CA ALA A 144 12.38 -11.99 -20.85
C ALA A 144 11.68 -12.88 -19.81
N ILE A 145 11.08 -13.98 -20.23
CA ILE A 145 10.49 -14.99 -19.33
C ILE A 145 11.60 -15.65 -18.51
N LEU A 146 12.69 -16.05 -19.14
CA LEU A 146 13.83 -16.65 -18.47
C LEU A 146 14.45 -15.69 -17.43
N GLY A 147 14.61 -14.41 -17.79
CA GLY A 147 15.08 -13.37 -16.86
C GLY A 147 14.13 -13.17 -15.68
N LEU A 148 12.81 -13.21 -15.88
CA LEU A 148 11.83 -13.14 -14.80
C LEU A 148 11.90 -14.35 -13.87
N LEU A 149 12.01 -15.55 -14.43
CA LEU A 149 12.16 -16.79 -13.65
C LEU A 149 13.47 -16.78 -12.85
N ALA A 150 14.57 -16.33 -13.45
CA ALA A 150 15.86 -16.19 -12.76
C ALA A 150 15.77 -15.17 -11.61
N ALA A 151 15.10 -14.04 -11.80
CA ALA A 151 14.87 -13.05 -10.74
C ALA A 151 14.00 -13.62 -9.62
N ALA A 152 12.91 -14.30 -9.95
CA ALA A 152 12.03 -14.94 -8.98
C ALA A 152 12.75 -16.04 -8.18
N LEU A 153 13.59 -16.84 -8.85
CA LEU A 153 14.44 -17.84 -8.21
C LEU A 153 15.46 -17.17 -7.29
N GLY A 154 16.05 -16.05 -7.70
CA GLY A 154 16.98 -15.27 -6.85
C GLY A 154 16.33 -14.80 -5.55
N VAL A 155 15.11 -14.24 -5.62
CA VAL A 155 14.32 -13.84 -4.44
C VAL A 155 14.04 -15.07 -3.56
N ALA A 156 13.55 -16.17 -4.14
CA ALA A 156 13.25 -17.40 -3.40
C ALA A 156 14.50 -17.98 -2.69
N LEU A 157 15.64 -17.99 -3.37
CA LEU A 157 16.90 -18.43 -2.77
C LEU A 157 17.36 -17.49 -1.65
N GLY A 158 17.19 -16.17 -1.81
CA GLY A 158 17.46 -15.20 -0.76
C GLY A 158 16.67 -15.50 0.52
N VAL A 159 15.36 -15.73 0.38
CA VAL A 159 14.48 -16.12 1.50
C VAL A 159 14.91 -17.45 2.13
N LEU A 160 15.21 -18.47 1.31
CA LEU A 160 15.62 -19.78 1.80
C LEU A 160 16.96 -19.75 2.54
N LEU A 161 17.93 -18.98 2.04
CA LEU A 161 19.27 -18.92 2.64
C LEU A 161 19.33 -18.08 3.90
N THR A 162 18.52 -17.02 3.98
CA THR A 162 18.55 -16.09 5.12
C THR A 162 17.48 -16.40 6.17
N GLY A 163 16.45 -17.17 5.83
CA GLY A 163 15.27 -17.39 6.66
C GLY A 163 14.43 -16.11 6.90
N LYS A 164 14.75 -15.03 6.17
CA LYS A 164 14.07 -13.74 6.28
C LYS A 164 13.24 -13.49 5.04
N THR A 165 12.24 -12.63 5.15
CA THR A 165 11.44 -12.13 4.03
C THR A 165 11.74 -10.66 3.79
N ASP A 166 11.66 -10.21 2.54
CA ASP A 166 11.77 -8.81 2.22
C ASP A 166 10.53 -8.06 2.75
N CYS A 167 10.76 -7.03 3.55
CA CYS A 167 9.69 -6.26 4.18
C CYS A 167 9.97 -4.76 4.08
N VAL A 168 9.33 -4.10 3.12
CA VAL A 168 9.51 -2.66 2.87
C VAL A 168 9.14 -1.82 4.08
N SER A 169 8.09 -2.19 4.83
CA SER A 169 7.66 -1.44 6.03
C SER A 169 8.70 -1.46 7.14
N LEU A 170 9.39 -2.58 7.31
CA LEU A 170 10.44 -2.76 8.33
C LEU A 170 11.84 -2.33 7.83
N GLY A 171 11.98 -2.04 6.54
CA GLY A 171 13.29 -1.78 5.95
C GLY A 171 14.21 -3.01 5.91
N GLU A 172 13.63 -4.21 5.99
CA GLU A 172 14.36 -5.48 5.98
C GLU A 172 14.44 -6.05 4.57
N TRP A 173 15.65 -6.49 4.18
CA TRP A 173 15.94 -7.00 2.85
C TRP A 173 16.85 -8.20 2.93
N THR A 174 16.45 -9.33 2.34
CA THR A 174 17.19 -10.60 2.39
C THR A 174 18.61 -10.50 1.81
N MET A 175 18.75 -9.81 0.69
CA MET A 175 20.02 -9.58 -0.01
C MET A 175 20.34 -8.08 -0.12
N GLY A 176 19.85 -7.26 0.82
CA GLY A 176 20.05 -5.80 0.81
C GLY A 176 19.51 -5.14 -0.47
N PRO A 177 20.27 -4.19 -1.07
CA PRO A 177 19.81 -3.45 -2.25
C PRO A 177 19.50 -4.30 -3.47
N VAL A 178 20.08 -5.51 -3.56
CA VAL A 178 19.83 -6.44 -4.67
C VAL A 178 18.40 -6.96 -4.63
N SER A 179 17.88 -7.31 -3.44
CA SER A 179 16.47 -7.72 -3.29
C SER A 179 15.52 -6.64 -3.81
N ILE A 180 15.76 -5.37 -3.48
CA ILE A 180 14.91 -4.25 -3.91
C ILE A 180 14.76 -4.23 -5.45
N LEU A 181 15.86 -4.42 -6.17
CA LEU A 181 15.84 -4.44 -7.64
C LEU A 181 15.16 -5.69 -8.20
N LEU A 182 15.44 -6.86 -7.60
CA LEU A 182 14.83 -8.12 -8.02
C LEU A 182 13.32 -8.10 -7.79
N ASP A 183 12.86 -7.63 -6.64
CA ASP A 183 11.44 -7.49 -6.33
C ASP A 183 10.72 -6.57 -7.31
N GLY A 184 11.35 -5.47 -7.73
CA GLY A 184 10.82 -4.59 -8.76
C GLY A 184 10.65 -5.27 -10.11
N ILE A 185 11.61 -6.08 -10.52
CA ILE A 185 11.57 -6.84 -11.78
C ILE A 185 10.51 -7.94 -11.70
N VAL A 186 10.47 -8.69 -10.61
CA VAL A 186 9.50 -9.74 -10.35
C VAL A 186 8.09 -9.16 -10.31
N GLY A 187 7.89 -8.08 -9.55
CA GLY A 187 6.60 -7.39 -9.45
C GLY A 187 6.09 -6.89 -10.81
N LEU A 188 6.95 -6.25 -11.62
CA LEU A 188 6.59 -5.85 -12.99
C LEU A 188 6.21 -7.07 -13.84
N GLY A 189 6.99 -8.15 -13.75
CA GLY A 189 6.75 -9.39 -14.48
C GLY A 189 5.38 -9.98 -14.14
N PHE A 190 5.02 -10.05 -12.86
CA PHE A 190 3.70 -10.51 -12.41
C PHE A 190 2.58 -9.62 -12.91
N ILE A 191 2.73 -8.28 -12.89
CA ILE A 191 1.73 -7.35 -13.43
C ILE A 191 1.50 -7.63 -14.92
N VAL A 192 2.57 -7.75 -15.71
CA VAL A 192 2.46 -8.00 -17.15
C VAL A 192 1.86 -9.38 -17.42
N LEU A 193 2.25 -10.41 -16.66
CA LEU A 193 1.68 -11.75 -16.77
C LEU A 193 0.18 -11.74 -16.45
N PHE A 194 -0.20 -11.15 -15.33
CA PHE A 194 -1.59 -11.05 -14.91
C PHE A 194 -2.46 -10.33 -15.93
N MET A 195 -2.00 -9.19 -16.47
CA MET A 195 -2.71 -8.46 -17.52
C MET A 195 -2.94 -9.30 -18.78
N LYS A 196 -2.00 -10.18 -19.13
CA LYS A 196 -2.15 -11.07 -20.29
C LYS A 196 -3.08 -12.24 -20.02
N VAL A 197 -2.95 -12.86 -18.86
CA VAL A 197 -3.86 -13.94 -18.43
C VAL A 197 -5.29 -13.43 -18.34
N GLN A 198 -5.50 -12.24 -17.77
CA GLN A 198 -6.83 -11.63 -17.69
C GLN A 198 -7.47 -11.40 -19.07
N ARG A 199 -6.67 -11.02 -20.08
CA ARG A 199 -7.18 -10.85 -21.46
C ARG A 199 -7.58 -12.17 -22.14
N LEU A 200 -7.04 -13.30 -21.67
CA LEU A 200 -7.37 -14.64 -22.19
C LEU A 200 -8.57 -15.26 -21.47
N LEU A 201 -8.85 -14.79 -20.25
CA LEU A 201 -9.90 -15.33 -19.40
C LEU A 201 -11.05 -14.31 -19.31
N ASP A 202 -12.02 -14.44 -20.23
CA ASP A 202 -13.27 -13.68 -20.15
C ASP A 202 -14.34 -14.53 -19.45
N ASN A 203 -14.37 -14.44 -18.11
CA ASN A 203 -15.29 -15.20 -17.27
C ASN A 203 -15.76 -14.36 -16.05
N PRO A 204 -16.84 -14.80 -15.35
CA PRO A 204 -17.37 -14.06 -14.21
C PRO A 204 -16.36 -13.79 -13.10
N VAL A 205 -15.37 -14.68 -12.91
CA VAL A 205 -14.33 -14.53 -11.88
C VAL A 205 -13.39 -13.36 -12.20
N THR A 206 -12.96 -13.24 -13.48
CA THR A 206 -12.13 -12.12 -13.92
C THR A 206 -12.86 -10.80 -13.82
N HIS A 207 -14.15 -10.74 -14.14
CA HIS A 207 -14.98 -9.55 -13.95
C HIS A 207 -15.12 -9.17 -12.47
N LEU A 208 -15.26 -10.16 -11.58
CA LEU A 208 -15.29 -9.92 -10.13
C LEU A 208 -13.95 -9.33 -9.65
N ILE A 209 -12.82 -9.94 -10.03
CA ILE A 209 -11.47 -9.46 -9.67
C ILE A 209 -11.26 -8.03 -10.17
N GLU A 210 -11.68 -7.74 -11.39
CA GLU A 210 -11.60 -6.38 -11.95
C GLU A 210 -12.47 -5.39 -11.17
N ALA A 211 -13.69 -5.78 -10.79
CA ALA A 211 -14.60 -4.96 -9.99
C ALA A 211 -14.01 -4.65 -8.61
N VAL A 212 -13.38 -5.64 -7.95
CA VAL A 212 -12.64 -5.47 -6.69
C VAL A 212 -11.44 -4.57 -6.89
N GLY A 213 -10.65 -4.79 -7.95
CA GLY A 213 -9.48 -3.97 -8.28
C GLY A 213 -9.82 -2.49 -8.47
N ARG A 214 -10.92 -2.17 -9.15
CA ARG A 214 -11.42 -0.78 -9.29
C ARG A 214 -11.81 -0.14 -7.96
N ARG A 215 -12.11 -0.93 -6.94
CA ARG A 215 -12.51 -0.46 -5.60
C ARG A 215 -11.38 -0.60 -4.57
N SER A 216 -10.21 -1.06 -4.98
CA SER A 216 -9.10 -1.45 -4.08
C SER A 216 -8.70 -0.33 -3.10
N LEU A 217 -8.68 0.93 -3.52
CA LEU A 217 -8.34 2.04 -2.63
C LEU A 217 -9.39 2.21 -1.50
N TYR A 218 -10.68 2.06 -1.78
CA TYR A 218 -11.72 2.13 -0.75
C TYR A 218 -11.62 0.94 0.21
N ILE A 219 -11.44 -0.27 -0.34
CA ILE A 219 -11.23 -1.48 0.43
C ILE A 219 -10.02 -1.32 1.35
N PHE A 220 -8.92 -0.81 0.82
CA PHE A 220 -7.68 -0.55 1.55
C PHE A 220 -7.88 0.44 2.70
N CYS A 221 -8.58 1.55 2.48
CA CYS A 221 -8.89 2.53 3.52
C CYS A 221 -9.78 1.93 4.63
N ILE A 222 -10.84 1.19 4.24
CA ILE A 222 -11.76 0.58 5.20
C ILE A 222 -11.04 -0.50 6.02
N HIS A 223 -10.23 -1.33 5.35
CA HIS A 223 -9.45 -2.38 6.00
C HIS A 223 -8.45 -1.79 7.00
N THR A 224 -7.83 -0.64 6.70
CA THR A 224 -6.97 0.05 7.66
C THR A 224 -7.72 0.48 8.92
N VAL A 225 -8.90 1.08 8.76
CA VAL A 225 -9.74 1.48 9.90
C VAL A 225 -10.11 0.26 10.74
N GLU A 226 -10.55 -0.79 10.10
CA GLU A 226 -10.96 -2.04 10.75
C GLU A 226 -9.77 -2.70 11.47
N LEU A 227 -8.64 -2.85 10.80
CA LEU A 227 -7.45 -3.50 11.34
C LEU A 227 -6.89 -2.77 12.57
N THR A 228 -6.94 -1.43 12.56
CA THR A 228 -6.33 -0.61 13.62
C THR A 228 -7.30 -0.34 14.76
N ALA A 229 -8.61 -0.17 14.49
CA ALA A 229 -9.57 0.24 15.50
C ALA A 229 -10.25 -0.93 16.22
N VAL A 230 -10.36 -2.10 15.57
CA VAL A 230 -11.06 -3.26 16.14
C VAL A 230 -10.08 -4.16 16.89
N PRO A 231 -10.30 -4.46 18.18
CA PRO A 231 -9.44 -5.34 18.97
C PRO A 231 -9.71 -6.82 18.63
N TRP A 232 -9.32 -7.25 17.44
CA TRP A 232 -9.55 -8.61 16.94
C TRP A 232 -9.01 -9.71 17.83
N TYR A 233 -7.96 -9.44 18.61
CA TYR A 233 -7.38 -10.39 19.55
C TYR A 233 -8.38 -10.87 20.59
N LEU A 234 -9.32 -10.03 21.03
CA LEU A 234 -10.37 -10.43 21.97
C LEU A 234 -11.31 -11.49 21.37
N MET A 235 -11.60 -11.35 20.06
CA MET A 235 -12.41 -12.34 19.35
C MET A 235 -11.67 -13.67 19.20
N VAL A 236 -10.37 -13.63 18.87
CA VAL A 236 -9.55 -14.84 18.76
C VAL A 236 -9.38 -15.50 20.14
N GLN A 237 -9.15 -14.74 21.20
CA GLN A 237 -9.02 -15.25 22.56
C GLN A 237 -10.30 -15.97 23.04
N LYS A 238 -11.48 -15.48 22.68
CA LYS A 238 -12.76 -16.15 23.01
C LYS A 238 -12.82 -17.58 22.48
N TYR A 239 -12.08 -17.90 21.44
CA TYR A 239 -12.01 -19.23 20.81
C TYR A 239 -10.63 -19.89 21.02
N ALA A 240 -9.96 -19.59 22.15
CA ALA A 240 -8.63 -20.10 22.42
C ALA A 240 -8.48 -21.62 22.35
N ALA A 241 -9.57 -22.37 22.72
CA ALA A 241 -9.63 -23.82 22.57
C ALA A 241 -9.75 -24.30 21.11
N ALA A 242 -10.12 -23.40 20.18
CA ALA A 242 -10.24 -23.69 18.74
C ALA A 242 -9.79 -22.47 17.92
N PRO A 243 -8.48 -22.14 17.96
CA PRO A 243 -7.95 -20.90 17.40
C PRO A 243 -8.23 -20.74 15.91
N THR A 244 -8.28 -21.83 15.14
CA THR A 244 -8.63 -21.82 13.72
C THR A 244 -10.05 -21.31 13.47
N LYS A 245 -11.02 -21.66 14.33
CA LYS A 245 -12.40 -21.15 14.22
C LYS A 245 -12.47 -19.65 14.49
N GLY A 246 -11.73 -19.17 15.50
CA GLY A 246 -11.63 -17.75 15.81
C GLY A 246 -11.04 -16.94 14.64
N LEU A 247 -9.98 -17.42 14.01
CA LEU A 247 -9.37 -16.81 12.84
C LEU A 247 -10.30 -16.78 11.63
N TRP A 248 -10.96 -17.91 11.30
CA TRP A 248 -11.91 -17.94 10.19
C TRP A 248 -13.11 -17.01 10.40
N LEU A 249 -13.62 -16.93 11.65
CA LEU A 249 -14.70 -16.00 11.98
C LEU A 249 -14.22 -14.55 11.87
N GLN A 250 -13.03 -14.22 12.32
CA GLN A 250 -12.40 -12.91 12.14
C GLN A 250 -12.32 -12.56 10.65
N TYR A 251 -11.77 -13.43 9.81
CA TYR A 251 -11.67 -13.18 8.37
C TYR A 251 -13.05 -12.98 7.72
N ALA A 252 -14.04 -13.81 8.06
CA ALA A 252 -15.37 -13.70 7.50
C ALA A 252 -16.05 -12.37 7.87
N VAL A 253 -15.95 -11.96 9.13
CA VAL A 253 -16.54 -10.70 9.62
C VAL A 253 -15.79 -9.51 9.03
N SER A 254 -14.45 -9.54 9.02
CA SER A 254 -13.61 -8.51 8.43
C SER A 254 -13.92 -8.30 6.95
N LEU A 255 -13.85 -9.33 6.13
CA LEU A 255 -14.16 -9.26 4.71
C LEU A 255 -15.60 -8.80 4.46
N GLY A 256 -16.57 -9.37 5.19
CA GLY A 256 -17.98 -8.98 5.06
C GLY A 256 -18.19 -7.50 5.38
N SER A 257 -17.62 -7.00 6.46
CA SER A 257 -17.74 -5.60 6.86
C SER A 257 -17.07 -4.66 5.86
N ILE A 258 -15.89 -5.00 5.34
CA ILE A 258 -15.16 -4.22 4.34
C ILE A 258 -15.99 -4.09 3.05
N PHE A 259 -16.52 -5.21 2.54
CA PHE A 259 -17.33 -5.17 1.32
C PHE A 259 -18.64 -4.41 1.52
N LEU A 260 -19.33 -4.60 2.65
CA LEU A 260 -20.56 -3.90 2.98
C LEU A 260 -20.33 -2.37 3.07
N LEU A 261 -19.32 -1.94 3.81
CA LEU A 261 -18.97 -0.53 3.95
C LEU A 261 -18.53 0.08 2.63
N CYS A 262 -17.75 -0.64 1.83
CA CYS A 262 -17.35 -0.19 0.50
C CYS A 262 -18.58 0.05 -0.39
N GLU A 263 -19.55 -0.87 -0.39
CA GLU A 263 -20.77 -0.73 -1.17
C GLU A 263 -21.64 0.45 -0.69
N ILE A 264 -21.79 0.62 0.63
CA ILE A 264 -22.53 1.77 1.21
C ILE A 264 -21.90 3.10 0.80
N LEU A 265 -20.57 3.22 0.90
CA LEU A 265 -19.87 4.45 0.53
C LEU A 265 -20.01 4.78 -0.97
N LEU A 266 -19.95 3.76 -1.83
CA LEU A 266 -20.11 3.93 -3.27
C LEU A 266 -21.53 4.34 -3.64
N ARG A 267 -22.55 3.72 -3.05
CA ARG A 267 -23.95 4.10 -3.26
C ARG A 267 -24.24 5.54 -2.79
N ARG A 268 -23.72 5.92 -1.62
CA ARG A 268 -23.86 7.32 -1.15
C ARG A 268 -23.17 8.30 -2.09
N ARG A 269 -21.99 7.98 -2.60
CA ARG A 269 -21.32 8.82 -3.60
C ARG A 269 -22.16 8.98 -4.85
N ASP A 270 -22.71 7.91 -5.38
CA ASP A 270 -23.52 7.94 -6.61
C ASP A 270 -24.84 8.71 -6.40
N VAL A 271 -25.45 8.61 -5.22
CA VAL A 271 -26.60 9.42 -4.81
C VAL A 271 -26.21 10.91 -4.75
N MET A 272 -25.10 11.24 -4.07
CA MET A 272 -24.65 12.65 -3.99
C MET A 272 -24.34 13.25 -5.36
N LEU A 273 -23.76 12.46 -6.28
CA LEU A 273 -23.45 12.90 -7.65
C LEU A 273 -24.73 13.14 -8.49
N LYS A 274 -25.85 12.47 -8.15
CA LYS A 274 -27.15 12.75 -8.78
C LYS A 274 -27.72 14.10 -8.33
N PHE A 275 -27.56 14.46 -7.06
CA PHE A 275 -28.06 15.73 -6.51
C PHE A 275 -27.15 16.94 -6.82
N PHE A 276 -25.87 16.73 -7.19
CA PHE A 276 -24.94 17.80 -7.54
C PHE A 276 -24.39 17.64 -8.97
N PRO A 277 -25.19 17.97 -10.01
CA PRO A 277 -24.82 17.74 -11.42
C PRO A 277 -23.55 18.51 -11.87
N ALA A 278 -23.24 19.65 -11.26
CA ALA A 278 -22.03 20.41 -11.55
C ALA A 278 -20.74 19.60 -11.19
N ARG A 279 -20.77 18.86 -10.09
CA ARG A 279 -19.68 17.93 -9.72
C ARG A 279 -19.55 16.76 -10.71
N ARG A 280 -20.67 16.30 -11.28
CA ARG A 280 -20.67 15.22 -12.28
C ARG A 280 -19.94 15.63 -13.57
N ARG A 281 -20.10 16.87 -14.04
CA ARG A 281 -19.40 17.40 -15.23
C ARG A 281 -17.89 17.46 -15.00
N HIS A 282 -17.44 17.97 -13.87
CA HIS A 282 -16.01 18.03 -13.53
C HIS A 282 -15.35 16.64 -13.47
N PHE A 283 -16.05 15.63 -12.92
CA PHE A 283 -15.55 14.24 -12.91
C PHE A 283 -15.53 13.60 -14.31
N ALA A 284 -16.51 13.92 -15.16
CA ALA A 284 -16.56 13.43 -16.55
C ALA A 284 -15.46 14.04 -17.42
N GLU A 285 -15.16 15.33 -17.25
CA GLU A 285 -14.07 16.04 -17.93
C GLU A 285 -12.70 15.52 -17.47
N HIS A 286 -12.53 15.31 -16.18
CA HIS A 286 -11.30 14.72 -15.65
C HIS A 286 -11.07 13.29 -16.16
N ARG A 287 -12.12 12.45 -16.25
CA ARG A 287 -12.01 11.11 -16.86
C ARG A 287 -11.65 11.17 -18.35
N ARG A 288 -12.20 12.13 -19.09
CA ARG A 288 -11.86 12.31 -20.52
C ARG A 288 -10.41 12.80 -20.70
N TYR A 289 -9.93 13.65 -19.81
CA TYR A 289 -8.55 14.11 -19.80
C TYR A 289 -7.57 12.97 -19.50
N VAL A 290 -7.83 12.17 -18.48
CA VAL A 290 -7.00 10.99 -18.10
C VAL A 290 -7.05 9.88 -19.17
N ALA A 291 -8.15 9.75 -19.91
CA ALA A 291 -8.27 8.76 -20.99
C ALA A 291 -7.58 9.20 -22.30
N LYS A 292 -7.25 10.49 -22.46
CA LYS A 292 -6.57 11.01 -23.67
C LYS A 292 -5.05 11.12 -23.50
N HIS A 293 -4.54 11.04 -22.29
CA HIS A 293 -3.12 11.08 -21.93
C HIS A 293 -2.70 9.83 -21.16
#